data_7e5ad0ddc333ef944f37ce1a2679bf84
#
_entry.id   7e5ad0ddc333ef944f37ce1a2679bf84
#
_cell.length_a   1.000
_cell.length_b   1.000
_cell.length_c   1.000
_cell.angle_alpha   90.00
_cell.angle_beta   90.00
_cell.angle_gamma   90.00
#
_symmetry.space_group_name_H-M   'P 1'
#
loop_
_entity.id
_entity.type
_entity.pdbx_description
1 polymer ?
#
loop_
_entity_poly.entity_id
_entity_poly.type
_entity_poly.pdbx_seq_one_letter_code
_entity_poly.pdbx_strand_id
1 'polypeptide(L)'
;FRSGWATGNHGSPETYAAGSLGRFGNETSGWFDLTLNQRVYNQDGKTATAVVTYDGNVGEQYNDAWFGDSDNENIMQFSDIFLTTRGFLPFAPNADFWVGKHKLPQYEIQMLDWKTLTADVAAGVGIENWLLGPGMLDVSLSRDDVDVYSRNFEHTTQMNTNSIDLRYRNIPLWKDGTLSLMAKYSSPNKTDQQKDNENNDGYFEMKDSWMLTSIIHQNLDRDAFNEFTLQIANNSFASSFSSFSDASNTMSHGRYYYGDHTNGIAWRLISQGEMYLGNNIIIANALVYSHGEDIYSYESGAHSDFDSIRTVIRPAWIWNTWNQTGIELGWFKQKNKTQQGISLDESAYKTTLYHAFKVGTSILGSRPEIRFYGTYINILDNELSNFNFNDNSKDEFMAGVQAEVWW
;
A
#
# COMPACT_ATOMS: atom_id res chain seq x y z
N PHE A 1 -5.46 -3.05 -15.48
CA PHE A 1 -4.79 -4.35 -15.33
C PHE A 1 -3.29 -4.24 -15.59
N ARG A 2 -2.58 -5.22 -15.10
CA ARG A 2 -1.15 -5.41 -15.32
C ARG A 2 -0.91 -6.87 -15.70
N SER A 3 0.02 -7.13 -16.64
CA SER A 3 0.37 -8.44 -17.13
C SER A 3 1.76 -8.42 -17.74
N GLY A 4 2.55 -9.49 -17.58
CA GLY A 4 3.91 -9.52 -18.08
C GLY A 4 4.54 -10.89 -18.20
N TRP A 5 5.77 -10.90 -18.73
CA TRP A 5 6.61 -12.08 -18.87
C TRP A 5 8.08 -11.69 -18.67
N ALA A 6 8.83 -12.54 -18.00
CA ALA A 6 10.27 -12.35 -17.78
C ALA A 6 11.05 -13.66 -17.88
N THR A 7 12.37 -13.54 -18.13
CA THR A 7 13.30 -14.67 -18.21
C THR A 7 13.77 -15.18 -16.86
N GLY A 8 13.55 -14.43 -15.78
CA GLY A 8 13.99 -14.80 -14.43
C GLY A 8 13.41 -16.15 -14.03
N ASN A 9 14.24 -16.99 -13.45
CA ASN A 9 13.90 -18.38 -13.13
C ASN A 9 14.26 -18.76 -11.69
N HIS A 10 14.70 -17.80 -10.89
CA HIS A 10 15.29 -18.05 -9.59
C HIS A 10 14.35 -17.74 -8.41
N GLY A 11 13.05 -17.72 -8.69
CA GLY A 11 12.02 -17.27 -7.76
C GLY A 11 11.69 -15.79 -7.99
N SER A 12 10.44 -15.41 -7.78
CA SER A 12 10.05 -14.03 -7.98
C SER A 12 10.36 -13.21 -6.72
N PRO A 13 11.28 -12.25 -6.76
CA PRO A 13 11.46 -11.31 -5.67
C PRO A 13 10.40 -10.19 -5.70
N GLU A 14 9.28 -10.40 -6.37
CA GLU A 14 8.33 -9.37 -6.76
C GLU A 14 7.94 -8.48 -5.58
N THR A 15 7.45 -9.06 -4.51
CA THR A 15 7.01 -8.30 -3.34
C THR A 15 8.18 -7.64 -2.61
N TYR A 16 9.27 -8.37 -2.41
CA TYR A 16 10.47 -7.86 -1.76
C TYR A 16 11.08 -6.69 -2.55
N ALA A 17 11.25 -6.87 -3.86
CA ALA A 17 11.86 -5.85 -4.70
C ALA A 17 10.93 -4.67 -4.96
N ALA A 18 9.65 -4.88 -5.23
CA ALA A 18 8.69 -3.80 -5.47
C ALA A 18 8.62 -2.85 -4.28
N GLY A 19 8.39 -3.38 -3.08
CA GLY A 19 8.24 -2.59 -1.85
C GLY A 19 9.52 -1.93 -1.33
N SER A 20 10.70 -2.40 -1.73
CA SER A 20 11.98 -1.93 -1.20
C SER A 20 12.85 -1.24 -2.25
N LEU A 21 12.82 -1.70 -3.48
CA LEU A 21 13.74 -1.32 -4.55
C LEU A 21 13.07 -0.69 -5.77
N GLY A 22 11.74 -0.60 -5.77
CA GLY A 22 10.94 -0.14 -6.88
C GLY A 22 10.39 -1.28 -7.74
N ARG A 23 9.24 -1.02 -8.34
CA ARG A 23 8.42 -2.05 -9.00
C ARG A 23 8.85 -2.40 -10.42
N PHE A 24 9.51 -1.51 -11.16
CA PHE A 24 9.83 -1.78 -12.56
C PHE A 24 10.82 -2.92 -12.72
N GLY A 25 10.50 -3.81 -13.67
CA GLY A 25 11.39 -4.86 -14.11
C GLY A 25 11.50 -6.08 -13.18
N ASN A 26 10.58 -6.24 -12.24
CA ASN A 26 10.52 -7.41 -11.35
C ASN A 26 9.10 -7.92 -11.10
N GLU A 27 8.11 -7.35 -11.78
CA GLU A 27 6.70 -7.76 -11.68
C GLU A 27 6.36 -8.74 -12.79
N THR A 28 6.10 -9.97 -12.42
CA THR A 28 5.82 -11.08 -13.37
C THR A 28 4.39 -11.61 -13.25
N SER A 29 3.67 -11.24 -12.18
CA SER A 29 2.26 -11.59 -11.99
C SER A 29 1.33 -10.63 -12.70
N GLY A 30 0.15 -11.12 -13.06
CA GLY A 30 -0.95 -10.31 -13.55
C GLY A 30 -1.83 -9.79 -12.41
N TRP A 31 -2.38 -8.61 -12.58
CA TRP A 31 -3.38 -8.00 -11.69
C TRP A 31 -4.45 -7.32 -12.51
N PHE A 32 -5.70 -7.44 -12.08
CA PHE A 32 -6.79 -6.67 -12.67
C PHE A 32 -7.76 -6.17 -11.62
N ASP A 33 -8.35 -5.00 -11.88
CA ASP A 33 -9.52 -4.46 -11.19
C ASP A 33 -10.58 -4.13 -12.23
N LEU A 34 -11.81 -4.56 -12.00
CA LEU A 34 -12.97 -4.23 -12.81
C LEU A 34 -14.05 -3.62 -11.93
N THR A 35 -14.27 -2.32 -12.07
CA THR A 35 -15.29 -1.60 -11.31
C THR A 35 -16.51 -1.34 -12.18
N LEU A 36 -17.67 -1.79 -11.72
CA LEU A 36 -18.97 -1.54 -12.32
C LEU A 36 -19.75 -0.53 -11.48
N ASN A 37 -20.13 0.56 -12.09
CA ASN A 37 -20.92 1.63 -11.47
C ASN A 37 -22.28 1.71 -12.17
N GLN A 38 -23.35 1.34 -11.46
CA GLN A 38 -24.72 1.45 -11.97
C GLN A 38 -25.49 2.51 -11.21
N ARG A 39 -25.86 3.60 -11.90
CA ARG A 39 -26.77 4.59 -11.34
C ARG A 39 -28.18 4.02 -11.32
N VAL A 40 -28.68 3.76 -10.10
CA VAL A 40 -29.99 3.13 -9.87
C VAL A 40 -31.09 4.14 -9.57
N TYR A 41 -30.73 5.40 -9.22
CA TYR A 41 -31.66 6.50 -8.99
C TYR A 41 -31.04 7.84 -9.40
N ASN A 42 -31.84 8.70 -10.05
CA ASN A 42 -31.43 10.04 -10.44
C ASN A 42 -32.66 10.93 -10.65
N GLN A 43 -33.18 11.57 -9.60
CA GLN A 43 -34.35 12.50 -9.64
C GLN A 43 -34.20 13.57 -8.56
N ASP A 44 -34.72 14.74 -8.82
CA ASP A 44 -34.88 15.87 -7.88
C ASP A 44 -33.53 16.23 -7.18
N GLY A 45 -32.43 16.21 -7.94
CA GLY A 45 -31.10 16.50 -7.40
C GLY A 45 -30.51 15.41 -6.49
N LYS A 46 -31.17 14.26 -6.42
CA LYS A 46 -30.72 13.10 -5.64
C LYS A 46 -30.27 11.98 -6.55
N THR A 47 -29.15 11.36 -6.20
CA THR A 47 -28.63 10.20 -6.95
C THR A 47 -28.29 9.04 -6.03
N ALA A 48 -28.45 7.82 -6.54
CA ALA A 48 -27.92 6.62 -5.90
C ALA A 48 -27.22 5.76 -6.94
N THR A 49 -26.04 5.26 -6.60
CA THR A 49 -25.19 4.43 -7.46
C THR A 49 -24.78 3.17 -6.71
N ALA A 50 -25.05 2.01 -7.30
CA ALA A 50 -24.50 0.74 -6.85
C ALA A 50 -23.13 0.54 -7.47
N VAL A 51 -22.16 0.15 -6.64
CA VAL A 51 -20.76 -0.05 -7.04
C VAL A 51 -20.34 -1.48 -6.68
N VAL A 52 -19.70 -2.15 -7.64
CA VAL A 52 -19.09 -3.46 -7.44
C VAL A 52 -17.72 -3.44 -8.11
N THR A 53 -16.69 -3.73 -7.33
CA THR A 53 -15.33 -3.96 -7.86
C THR A 53 -14.95 -5.41 -7.69
N TYR A 54 -14.58 -6.03 -8.80
CA TYR A 54 -14.07 -7.38 -8.86
C TYR A 54 -12.58 -7.28 -9.24
N ASP A 55 -11.71 -7.80 -8.38
CA ASP A 55 -10.28 -7.75 -8.59
C ASP A 55 -9.62 -9.11 -8.38
N GLY A 56 -8.40 -9.23 -8.85
CA GLY A 56 -7.67 -10.47 -8.66
C GLY A 56 -6.23 -10.45 -9.14
N ASN A 57 -5.48 -11.40 -8.58
CA ASN A 57 -4.12 -11.73 -8.98
C ASN A 57 -4.16 -12.95 -9.91
N VAL A 58 -3.33 -12.93 -10.95
CA VAL A 58 -3.23 -14.00 -11.93
C VAL A 58 -1.76 -14.42 -12.04
N GLY A 59 -1.47 -15.65 -11.67
CA GLY A 59 -0.14 -16.23 -11.78
C GLY A 59 0.18 -16.61 -13.24
N GLU A 60 0.60 -15.65 -14.03
CA GLU A 60 0.75 -15.84 -15.48
C GLU A 60 1.97 -16.68 -15.87
N GLN A 61 3.01 -16.66 -15.08
CA GLN A 61 4.30 -17.21 -15.46
C GLN A 61 4.52 -18.64 -14.97
N TYR A 62 3.91 -19.01 -13.86
CA TYR A 62 4.20 -20.27 -13.15
C TYR A 62 2.98 -21.20 -13.04
N ASN A 63 1.81 -20.75 -13.44
CA ASN A 63 0.59 -21.48 -13.19
C ASN A 63 -0.42 -21.33 -14.33
N ASP A 64 -0.81 -22.46 -14.91
CA ASP A 64 -1.88 -22.58 -15.92
C ASP A 64 -3.23 -23.00 -15.32
N ALA A 65 -3.33 -23.03 -13.98
CA ALA A 65 -4.51 -23.49 -13.28
C ALA A 65 -5.69 -22.51 -13.39
N TRP A 66 -6.88 -23.06 -13.30
CA TRP A 66 -8.11 -22.31 -13.25
C TRP A 66 -8.32 -21.64 -11.89
N PHE A 67 -9.09 -20.55 -11.87
CA PHE A 67 -9.45 -19.87 -10.64
C PHE A 67 -10.08 -20.81 -9.62
N GLY A 68 -9.62 -20.74 -8.37
CA GLY A 68 -10.15 -21.53 -7.27
C GLY A 68 -9.47 -22.86 -6.99
N ASP A 69 -8.41 -23.17 -7.68
CA ASP A 69 -7.56 -24.31 -7.38
C ASP A 69 -6.71 -24.06 -6.12
N SER A 70 -6.59 -25.02 -5.22
CA SER A 70 -6.09 -24.83 -3.84
C SER A 70 -4.60 -24.47 -3.71
N ASP A 71 -3.83 -24.60 -4.79
CA ASP A 71 -2.39 -24.34 -4.78
C ASP A 71 -2.02 -23.02 -5.49
N ASN A 72 -2.88 -22.02 -5.42
CA ASN A 72 -3.01 -21.04 -6.47
C ASN A 72 -2.55 -19.65 -6.22
N GLU A 73 -1.85 -19.16 -7.20
CA GLU A 73 -1.60 -17.75 -7.43
C GLU A 73 -2.79 -16.99 -8.04
N ASN A 74 -3.83 -17.69 -8.50
CA ASN A 74 -5.03 -17.09 -9.09
C ASN A 74 -6.09 -16.81 -8.04
N ILE A 75 -6.10 -15.61 -7.50
CA ILE A 75 -7.02 -15.15 -6.47
C ILE A 75 -7.98 -14.12 -7.07
N MET A 76 -9.28 -14.32 -6.86
CA MET A 76 -10.31 -13.39 -7.27
C MET A 76 -11.18 -13.03 -6.08
N GLN A 77 -11.57 -11.76 -5.96
CA GLN A 77 -12.38 -11.26 -4.86
C GLN A 77 -13.26 -10.08 -5.25
N PHE A 78 -14.28 -9.82 -4.44
CA PHE A 78 -14.98 -8.54 -4.46
C PHE A 78 -14.35 -7.59 -3.45
N SER A 79 -13.66 -6.56 -3.93
CA SER A 79 -13.06 -5.54 -3.07
C SER A 79 -14.03 -4.44 -2.69
N ASP A 80 -15.00 -4.10 -3.56
CA ASP A 80 -16.09 -3.19 -3.25
C ASP A 80 -17.45 -3.81 -3.55
N ILE A 81 -18.39 -3.66 -2.64
CA ILE A 81 -19.83 -3.89 -2.85
C ILE A 81 -20.56 -2.89 -1.97
N PHE A 82 -20.95 -1.75 -2.52
CA PHE A 82 -21.61 -0.71 -1.73
C PHE A 82 -22.60 0.12 -2.55
N LEU A 83 -23.47 0.80 -1.82
CA LEU A 83 -24.35 1.84 -2.38
C LEU A 83 -23.83 3.20 -1.93
N THR A 84 -23.67 4.12 -2.86
CA THR A 84 -23.39 5.53 -2.57
C THR A 84 -24.54 6.41 -3.02
N THR A 85 -24.82 7.46 -2.26
CA THR A 85 -25.93 8.39 -2.51
C THR A 85 -25.48 9.84 -2.35
N ARG A 86 -26.03 10.74 -3.14
CA ARG A 86 -25.81 12.19 -3.02
C ARG A 86 -27.14 12.93 -2.99
N GLY A 87 -27.21 14.03 -2.24
CA GLY A 87 -28.41 14.84 -2.11
C GLY A 87 -29.41 14.35 -1.05
N PHE A 88 -29.14 13.26 -0.35
CA PHE A 88 -30.05 12.69 0.67
C PHE A 88 -29.79 13.23 2.08
N LEU A 89 -28.61 13.78 2.35
CA LEU A 89 -28.26 14.36 3.65
C LEU A 89 -28.59 15.86 3.67
N PRO A 90 -29.59 16.34 4.42
CA PRO A 90 -29.98 17.75 4.40
C PRO A 90 -28.87 18.72 4.86
N PHE A 91 -28.00 18.27 5.78
CA PHE A 91 -26.88 19.05 6.31
C PHE A 91 -25.63 19.00 5.42
N ALA A 92 -25.58 18.06 4.48
CA ALA A 92 -24.45 17.82 3.58
C ALA A 92 -24.95 17.40 2.16
N PRO A 93 -25.68 18.25 1.43
CA PRO A 93 -26.35 17.86 0.18
C PRO A 93 -25.38 17.50 -0.95
N ASN A 94 -24.13 17.96 -0.87
CA ASN A 94 -23.10 17.67 -1.87
C ASN A 94 -22.18 16.50 -1.48
N ALA A 95 -22.36 15.94 -0.28
CA ALA A 95 -21.56 14.81 0.18
C ALA A 95 -22.11 13.49 -0.35
N ASP A 96 -21.23 12.52 -0.45
CA ASP A 96 -21.55 11.16 -0.82
C ASP A 96 -21.71 10.34 0.46
N PHE A 97 -22.92 9.83 0.70
CA PHE A 97 -23.19 8.92 1.82
C PHE A 97 -23.22 7.48 1.30
N TRP A 98 -22.39 6.61 1.89
CA TRP A 98 -22.25 5.25 1.43
C TRP A 98 -22.47 4.22 2.54
N VAL A 99 -22.88 3.02 2.15
CA VAL A 99 -23.04 1.84 3.03
C VAL A 99 -22.65 0.59 2.26
N GLY A 100 -21.84 -0.27 2.86
CA GLY A 100 -21.41 -1.55 2.31
C GLY A 100 -19.93 -1.85 2.52
N LYS A 101 -19.39 -2.75 1.73
CA LYS A 101 -17.95 -2.98 1.64
C LYS A 101 -17.36 -1.96 0.66
N HIS A 102 -16.59 -1.00 1.17
CA HIS A 102 -16.02 0.09 0.38
C HIS A 102 -14.55 0.32 0.68
N LYS A 103 -13.75 0.19 -0.34
CA LYS A 103 -12.33 0.52 -0.30
C LYS A 103 -12.18 2.05 -0.34
N LEU A 104 -11.94 2.68 0.81
CA LEU A 104 -11.73 4.13 0.87
C LEU A 104 -10.57 4.56 -0.03
N PRO A 105 -10.55 5.82 -0.53
CA PRO A 105 -9.46 6.32 -1.37
C PRO A 105 -8.10 6.02 -0.76
N GLN A 106 -7.27 5.31 -1.52
CA GLN A 106 -5.92 4.92 -1.12
C GLN A 106 -4.92 5.92 -1.68
N TYR A 107 -3.93 6.26 -0.86
CA TYR A 107 -2.81 7.09 -1.28
C TYR A 107 -1.65 6.15 -1.59
N GLU A 108 -1.29 6.05 -2.85
CA GLU A 108 -0.31 5.10 -3.33
C GLU A 108 1.04 5.75 -3.60
N ILE A 109 2.12 5.12 -3.15
CA ILE A 109 3.47 5.37 -3.62
C ILE A 109 3.69 4.45 -4.81
N GLN A 110 3.30 4.90 -6.00
CA GLN A 110 3.26 4.11 -7.22
C GLN A 110 4.59 3.39 -7.55
N MET A 111 5.73 4.02 -7.27
CA MET A 111 7.04 3.44 -7.55
C MET A 111 7.40 2.26 -6.66
N LEU A 112 6.77 2.12 -5.47
CA LEU A 112 7.00 1.05 -4.51
C LEU A 112 5.82 0.07 -4.41
N ASP A 113 4.71 0.36 -5.10
CA ASP A 113 3.45 -0.38 -4.98
C ASP A 113 2.89 -0.40 -3.53
N TRP A 114 3.14 0.67 -2.77
CA TRP A 114 2.68 0.82 -1.41
C TRP A 114 1.40 1.65 -1.32
N LYS A 115 0.56 1.30 -0.35
CA LYS A 115 -0.56 2.14 0.05
C LYS A 115 -0.18 2.90 1.32
N THR A 116 0.01 4.22 1.20
CA THR A 116 0.25 5.12 2.34
C THR A 116 -0.92 5.11 3.32
N LEU A 117 -2.13 5.02 2.79
CA LEU A 117 -3.37 4.81 3.53
C LEU A 117 -4.13 3.67 2.90
N THR A 118 -4.54 2.72 3.70
CA THR A 118 -5.50 1.68 3.32
C THR A 118 -6.78 1.83 4.12
N ALA A 119 -7.87 1.39 3.54
CA ALA A 119 -9.04 1.04 4.31
C ALA A 119 -8.95 -0.45 4.64
N ASP A 120 -9.10 -0.79 5.90
CA ASP A 120 -9.42 -2.17 6.29
C ASP A 120 -10.87 -2.37 5.92
N VAL A 121 -11.14 -3.17 4.91
CA VAL A 121 -12.43 -3.09 4.25
C VAL A 121 -13.19 -4.38 4.40
N ALA A 122 -13.95 -4.46 5.47
CA ALA A 122 -15.12 -5.34 5.45
C ALA A 122 -16.38 -4.50 5.26
N ALA A 123 -17.26 -4.43 6.21
CA ALA A 123 -18.48 -3.63 6.14
C ALA A 123 -18.29 -2.27 6.80
N GLY A 124 -18.88 -1.25 6.21
CA GLY A 124 -18.77 0.11 6.73
C GLY A 124 -19.91 1.02 6.31
N VAL A 125 -19.83 2.23 6.83
CA VAL A 125 -20.71 3.35 6.52
C VAL A 125 -19.90 4.63 6.59
N GLY A 126 -20.14 5.57 5.69
CA GLY A 126 -19.41 6.83 5.73
C GLY A 126 -20.01 7.95 4.89
N ILE A 127 -19.44 9.09 5.08
CA ILE A 127 -19.69 10.30 4.29
C ILE A 127 -18.36 10.70 3.68
N GLU A 128 -18.35 10.94 2.37
CA GLU A 128 -17.20 11.42 1.64
C GLU A 128 -17.52 12.74 0.91
N ASN A 129 -16.47 13.48 0.58
CA ASN A 129 -16.58 14.73 -0.18
C ASN A 129 -17.48 15.78 0.47
N TRP A 130 -17.63 15.77 1.78
CA TRP A 130 -18.39 16.80 2.49
C TRP A 130 -17.62 18.11 2.51
N LEU A 131 -18.06 19.08 1.74
CA LEU A 131 -17.47 20.42 1.70
C LEU A 131 -17.64 21.10 3.07
N LEU A 132 -16.53 21.30 3.78
CA LEU A 132 -16.52 21.90 5.09
C LEU A 132 -15.40 22.95 5.17
N GLY A 133 -15.76 24.23 5.21
CA GLY A 133 -14.77 25.29 5.16
C GLY A 133 -13.94 25.26 3.87
N PRO A 134 -12.59 25.38 3.96
CA PRO A 134 -11.72 25.42 2.79
C PRO A 134 -11.41 24.04 2.19
N GLY A 135 -11.79 22.95 2.83
CA GLY A 135 -11.45 21.59 2.44
C GLY A 135 -12.65 20.65 2.33
N MET A 136 -12.38 19.39 2.20
CA MET A 136 -13.37 18.31 2.15
C MET A 136 -13.14 17.33 3.30
N LEU A 137 -14.22 17.03 4.04
CA LEU A 137 -14.21 16.08 5.14
C LEU A 137 -14.79 14.74 4.68
N ASP A 138 -14.05 13.66 4.98
CA ASP A 138 -14.54 12.30 4.92
C ASP A 138 -14.55 11.71 6.32
N VAL A 139 -15.60 10.97 6.64
CA VAL A 139 -15.76 10.27 7.93
C VAL A 139 -16.31 8.90 7.65
N SER A 140 -15.66 7.86 8.15
CA SER A 140 -16.16 6.50 8.03
C SER A 140 -16.03 5.69 9.31
N LEU A 141 -16.94 4.74 9.45
CA LEU A 141 -16.92 3.68 10.44
C LEU A 141 -16.87 2.36 9.68
N SER A 142 -15.92 1.52 10.02
CA SER A 142 -15.79 0.20 9.39
C SER A 142 -15.52 -0.88 10.43
N ARG A 143 -15.80 -2.12 10.02
CA ARG A 143 -15.48 -3.31 10.79
C ARG A 143 -14.68 -4.26 9.91
N ASP A 144 -13.65 -4.89 10.49
CA ASP A 144 -12.88 -5.94 9.87
C ASP A 144 -12.60 -7.07 10.86
N ASP A 145 -12.15 -8.20 10.36
CA ASP A 145 -11.75 -9.35 11.16
C ASP A 145 -10.24 -9.55 11.06
N VAL A 146 -9.62 -9.86 12.19
CA VAL A 146 -8.22 -10.26 12.27
C VAL A 146 -8.09 -11.59 12.98
N ASP A 147 -7.10 -12.37 12.61
CA ASP A 147 -6.76 -13.60 13.31
C ASP A 147 -5.77 -13.30 14.43
N VAL A 148 -6.06 -13.79 15.63
CA VAL A 148 -5.21 -13.69 16.81
C VAL A 148 -4.72 -15.06 17.21
N TYR A 149 -3.41 -15.21 17.40
CA TYR A 149 -2.80 -16.46 17.81
C TYR A 149 -2.90 -16.70 19.31
N SER A 150 -3.08 -17.97 19.67
CA SER A 150 -2.75 -18.45 21.03
C SER A 150 -1.26 -18.30 21.29
N ARG A 151 -0.85 -18.15 22.56
CA ARG A 151 0.55 -17.96 22.94
C ARG A 151 1.46 -19.13 22.57
N ASN A 152 0.91 -20.33 22.42
CA ASN A 152 1.63 -21.51 21.95
C ASN A 152 1.62 -21.68 20.41
N PHE A 153 0.98 -20.75 19.68
CA PHE A 153 0.83 -20.77 18.23
C PHE A 153 0.10 -21.97 17.63
N GLU A 154 -0.61 -22.75 18.48
CA GLU A 154 -1.34 -23.94 18.00
C GLU A 154 -2.74 -23.61 17.50
N HIS A 155 -3.31 -22.49 17.93
CA HIS A 155 -4.68 -22.11 17.62
C HIS A 155 -4.77 -20.65 17.23
N THR A 156 -5.74 -20.33 16.37
CA THR A 156 -6.15 -18.97 16.04
C THR A 156 -7.61 -18.74 16.41
N THR A 157 -7.97 -17.51 16.70
CA THR A 157 -9.35 -17.06 16.83
C THR A 157 -9.55 -15.78 16.04
N GLN A 158 -10.69 -15.67 15.39
CA GLN A 158 -11.06 -14.43 14.72
C GLN A 158 -11.55 -13.40 15.72
N MET A 159 -11.08 -12.18 15.57
CA MET A 159 -11.49 -11.04 16.38
C MET A 159 -11.93 -9.89 15.49
N ASN A 160 -13.13 -9.40 15.73
CA ASN A 160 -13.63 -8.20 15.04
C ASN A 160 -12.89 -6.97 15.54
N THR A 161 -12.57 -6.05 14.64
CA THR A 161 -12.08 -4.71 14.93
C THR A 161 -13.06 -3.67 14.43
N ASN A 162 -13.20 -2.57 15.16
CA ASN A 162 -13.97 -1.41 14.72
C ASN A 162 -13.01 -0.25 14.48
N SER A 163 -13.14 0.41 13.34
CA SER A 163 -12.27 1.53 12.96
C SER A 163 -13.07 2.78 12.67
N ILE A 164 -12.51 3.93 13.06
CA ILE A 164 -12.93 5.26 12.64
C ILE A 164 -11.82 5.83 11.77
N ASP A 165 -12.16 6.31 10.58
CA ASP A 165 -11.26 7.00 9.67
C ASP A 165 -11.79 8.42 9.41
N LEU A 166 -10.96 9.42 9.65
CA LEU A 166 -11.25 10.84 9.45
C LEU A 166 -10.23 11.41 8.48
N ARG A 167 -10.69 12.09 7.43
CA ARG A 167 -9.81 12.72 6.43
C ARG A 167 -10.32 14.12 6.12
N TYR A 168 -9.51 15.12 6.40
CA TYR A 168 -9.79 16.49 5.97
C TYR A 168 -8.79 16.88 4.90
N ARG A 169 -9.28 16.91 3.65
CA ARG A 169 -8.48 16.92 2.43
C ARG A 169 -8.53 18.24 1.69
N ASN A 170 -7.50 18.48 0.88
CA ASN A 170 -7.44 19.58 -0.09
C ASN A 170 -7.56 20.97 0.54
N ILE A 171 -6.99 21.16 1.72
CA ILE A 171 -6.91 22.47 2.38
C ILE A 171 -5.89 23.30 1.60
N PRO A 172 -6.27 24.43 0.98
CA PRO A 172 -5.31 25.27 0.28
C PRO A 172 -4.26 25.84 1.24
N LEU A 173 -2.97 25.70 0.92
CA LEU A 173 -1.86 26.30 1.67
C LEU A 173 -1.28 27.52 0.94
N TRP A 174 -0.94 27.34 -0.32
CA TRP A 174 -0.38 28.35 -1.22
C TRP A 174 -0.79 28.02 -2.65
N LYS A 175 -0.27 28.79 -3.61
CA LYS A 175 -0.53 28.52 -5.02
C LYS A 175 -0.06 27.12 -5.39
N ASP A 176 -0.96 26.31 -5.96
CA ASP A 176 -0.72 24.94 -6.43
C ASP A 176 -0.32 23.94 -5.30
N GLY A 177 -0.44 24.35 -4.03
CA GLY A 177 -0.15 23.52 -2.86
C GLY A 177 -1.37 23.29 -1.97
N THR A 178 -1.58 22.04 -1.53
CA THR A 178 -2.65 21.63 -0.62
C THR A 178 -2.13 20.79 0.53
N LEU A 179 -2.86 20.83 1.65
CA LEU A 179 -2.66 20.00 2.82
C LEU A 179 -3.85 19.06 3.01
N SER A 180 -3.55 17.82 3.34
CA SER A 180 -4.54 16.86 3.83
C SER A 180 -4.10 16.32 5.19
N LEU A 181 -5.04 16.28 6.15
CA LEU A 181 -4.84 15.77 7.50
C LEU A 181 -5.76 14.58 7.72
N MET A 182 -5.24 13.49 8.23
CA MET A 182 -5.98 12.26 8.40
C MET A 182 -5.68 11.62 9.74
N ALA A 183 -6.69 10.98 10.32
CA ALA A 183 -6.58 10.23 11.55
C ALA A 183 -7.37 8.94 11.44
N LYS A 184 -6.76 7.82 11.81
CA LYS A 184 -7.38 6.51 11.91
C LYS A 184 -7.22 5.98 13.32
N TYR A 185 -8.29 5.41 13.86
CA TYR A 185 -8.29 4.71 15.14
C TYR A 185 -9.02 3.38 14.98
N SER A 186 -8.41 2.30 15.46
CA SER A 186 -8.97 0.97 15.42
C SER A 186 -8.93 0.33 16.81
N SER A 187 -10.02 -0.33 17.19
CA SER A 187 -10.16 -0.98 18.48
C SER A 187 -10.71 -2.40 18.31
N PRO A 188 -10.14 -3.41 19.00
CA PRO A 188 -10.65 -4.75 18.99
C PRO A 188 -12.01 -4.81 19.71
N ASN A 189 -12.99 -5.47 19.08
CA ASN A 189 -14.33 -5.69 19.62
C ASN A 189 -14.41 -7.08 20.26
N LYS A 190 -13.79 -7.20 21.43
CA LYS A 190 -13.60 -8.47 22.14
C LYS A 190 -14.90 -8.97 22.77
N THR A 191 -15.22 -10.24 22.56
CA THR A 191 -16.21 -10.97 23.36
C THR A 191 -15.69 -11.21 24.77
N ASP A 192 -16.58 -11.57 25.72
CA ASP A 192 -16.14 -11.86 27.09
C ASP A 192 -15.21 -13.07 27.12
N GLN A 193 -15.46 -14.08 26.30
CA GLN A 193 -14.55 -15.24 26.18
C GLN A 193 -13.16 -14.84 25.67
N GLN A 194 -13.06 -13.91 24.70
CA GLN A 194 -11.78 -13.43 24.20
C GLN A 194 -11.01 -12.65 25.26
N LYS A 195 -11.69 -11.81 26.06
CA LYS A 195 -11.10 -11.13 27.22
C LYS A 195 -10.60 -12.13 28.27
N ASP A 196 -11.39 -13.17 28.57
CA ASP A 196 -11.00 -14.22 29.50
C ASP A 196 -9.79 -15.00 28.98
N ASN A 197 -9.74 -15.30 27.69
CA ASN A 197 -8.60 -15.96 27.05
C ASN A 197 -7.32 -15.13 27.13
N GLU A 198 -7.39 -13.82 26.94
CA GLU A 198 -6.25 -12.90 27.12
C GLU A 198 -5.85 -12.82 28.60
N ASN A 199 -6.81 -12.64 29.52
CA ASN A 199 -6.56 -12.53 30.96
C ASN A 199 -5.93 -13.78 31.57
N ASN A 200 -6.17 -14.94 30.98
CA ASN A 200 -5.61 -16.23 31.41
C ASN A 200 -4.34 -16.60 30.64
N ASP A 201 -3.72 -15.64 29.95
CA ASP A 201 -2.52 -15.84 29.12
C ASP A 201 -2.65 -16.93 28.04
N GLY A 202 -3.88 -17.24 27.60
CA GLY A 202 -4.13 -18.24 26.56
C GLY A 202 -3.88 -17.70 25.15
N TYR A 203 -4.14 -16.40 24.94
CA TYR A 203 -3.95 -15.69 23.68
C TYR A 203 -3.14 -14.42 23.89
N PHE A 204 -2.53 -13.93 22.82
CA PHE A 204 -1.89 -12.61 22.83
C PHE A 204 -2.95 -11.51 22.91
N GLU A 205 -2.68 -10.50 23.72
CA GLU A 205 -3.57 -9.35 23.88
C GLU A 205 -3.53 -8.47 22.63
N MET A 206 -4.69 -8.20 22.04
CA MET A 206 -4.82 -7.22 20.97
C MET A 206 -5.15 -5.85 21.53
N LYS A 207 -4.37 -4.83 21.17
CA LYS A 207 -4.49 -3.45 21.65
C LYS A 207 -5.09 -2.54 20.60
N ASP A 208 -5.68 -1.44 21.07
CA ASP A 208 -6.09 -0.32 20.21
C ASP A 208 -4.89 0.24 19.44
N SER A 209 -5.14 0.72 18.24
CA SER A 209 -4.10 1.34 17.42
C SER A 209 -4.61 2.62 16.77
N TRP A 210 -3.75 3.62 16.67
CA TRP A 210 -4.04 4.86 15.97
C TRP A 210 -2.92 5.25 15.03
N MET A 211 -3.28 6.03 14.02
CA MET A 211 -2.35 6.60 13.05
C MET A 211 -2.80 8.00 12.66
N LEU A 212 -1.85 8.92 12.63
CA LEU A 212 -2.02 10.28 12.10
C LEU A 212 -1.21 10.43 10.82
N THR A 213 -1.79 11.07 9.83
CA THR A 213 -1.15 11.32 8.53
C THR A 213 -1.34 12.77 8.12
N SER A 214 -0.27 13.40 7.64
CA SER A 214 -0.27 14.71 7.01
C SER A 214 0.36 14.60 5.63
N ILE A 215 -0.34 15.08 4.59
CA ILE A 215 0.15 15.05 3.21
C ILE A 215 0.13 16.48 2.68
N ILE A 216 1.29 16.96 2.23
CA ILE A 216 1.41 18.18 1.45
C ILE A 216 1.59 17.77 -0.01
N HIS A 217 0.65 18.17 -0.85
CA HIS A 217 0.70 17.94 -2.29
C HIS A 217 1.02 19.25 -3.00
N GLN A 218 2.03 19.25 -3.86
CA GLN A 218 2.43 20.36 -4.71
C GLN A 218 2.29 19.99 -6.17
N ASN A 219 1.41 20.68 -6.89
CA ASN A 219 1.35 20.59 -8.34
C ASN A 219 2.55 21.30 -8.95
N LEU A 220 3.11 20.72 -10.00
CA LEU A 220 4.20 21.22 -10.80
C LEU A 220 3.75 21.41 -12.26
N ASP A 221 4.66 21.83 -13.13
CA ASP A 221 4.35 22.02 -14.55
C ASP A 221 3.93 20.71 -15.23
N ARG A 222 3.01 20.81 -16.21
CA ARG A 222 2.56 19.68 -17.05
C ARG A 222 1.94 18.53 -16.25
N ASP A 223 1.12 18.87 -15.24
CA ASP A 223 0.46 17.92 -14.34
C ASP A 223 1.41 17.00 -13.54
N ALA A 224 2.70 17.33 -13.51
CA ALA A 224 3.63 16.71 -12.58
C ALA A 224 3.34 17.18 -11.14
N PHE A 225 3.78 16.41 -10.17
CA PHE A 225 3.56 16.73 -8.76
C PHE A 225 4.68 16.21 -7.88
N ASN A 226 4.76 16.73 -6.66
CA ASN A 226 5.46 16.07 -5.57
C ASN A 226 4.62 16.10 -4.30
N GLU A 227 4.65 15.01 -3.54
CA GLU A 227 3.98 14.87 -2.25
C GLU A 227 4.99 14.64 -1.15
N PHE A 228 4.72 15.27 0.00
CA PHE A 228 5.47 15.05 1.24
C PHE A 228 4.48 14.55 2.29
N THR A 229 4.74 13.36 2.82
CA THR A 229 3.87 12.74 3.82
C THR A 229 4.64 12.52 5.11
N LEU A 230 4.02 12.90 6.23
CA LEU A 230 4.42 12.51 7.58
C LEU A 230 3.35 11.61 8.16
N GLN A 231 3.74 10.45 8.68
CA GLN A 231 2.87 9.56 9.44
C GLN A 231 3.47 9.24 10.80
N ILE A 232 2.59 9.13 11.80
CA ILE A 232 2.94 8.71 13.16
C ILE A 232 1.88 7.69 13.59
N ALA A 233 2.30 6.58 14.17
CA ALA A 233 1.41 5.49 14.57
C ALA A 233 1.91 4.76 15.82
N ASN A 234 1.00 4.06 16.49
CA ASN A 234 1.33 3.15 17.58
C ASN A 234 0.86 1.71 17.27
N ASN A 235 1.27 0.78 18.11
CA ASN A 235 0.86 -0.63 18.13
C ASN A 235 0.84 -1.25 16.71
N SER A 236 -0.26 -1.85 16.28
CA SER A 236 -0.36 -2.55 14.99
C SER A 236 -0.08 -1.67 13.79
N PHE A 237 -0.51 -0.40 13.79
CA PHE A 237 -0.17 0.50 12.70
C PHE A 237 1.31 0.86 12.66
N ALA A 238 1.97 0.99 13.83
CA ALA A 238 3.41 1.19 13.90
C ALA A 238 4.20 -0.02 13.37
N SER A 239 3.71 -1.24 13.62
CA SER A 239 4.32 -2.48 13.14
C SER A 239 4.44 -2.51 11.61
N SER A 240 3.44 -1.99 10.90
CA SER A 240 3.44 -1.96 9.44
C SER A 240 4.56 -1.08 8.84
N PHE A 241 5.11 -0.13 9.63
CA PHE A 241 6.18 0.73 9.14
C PHE A 241 7.53 0.02 9.07
N SER A 242 7.69 -1.10 9.77
CA SER A 242 8.90 -1.94 9.72
C SER A 242 8.85 -3.05 8.66
N SER A 243 7.69 -3.30 8.05
CA SER A 243 7.49 -4.43 7.15
C SER A 243 8.25 -4.30 5.82
N PHE A 244 8.70 -5.43 5.28
CA PHE A 244 9.35 -5.51 3.96
C PHE A 244 8.37 -5.76 2.83
N SER A 245 7.46 -6.70 3.01
CA SER A 245 6.65 -7.24 1.93
C SER A 245 5.38 -6.44 1.67
N ASP A 246 4.80 -5.89 2.71
CA ASP A 246 3.59 -5.07 2.63
C ASP A 246 3.67 -3.95 3.66
N ALA A 247 3.92 -2.76 3.18
CA ALA A 247 3.99 -1.58 4.02
C ALA A 247 2.64 -0.86 4.14
N SER A 248 1.57 -1.49 3.73
CA SER A 248 0.22 -1.02 3.95
C SER A 248 -0.11 -1.05 5.44
N ASN A 249 -0.63 0.06 5.94
CA ASN A 249 -0.89 0.25 7.36
C ASN A 249 -2.27 -0.26 7.74
N THR A 250 -2.36 -1.54 7.94
CA THR A 250 -3.56 -2.22 8.45
C THR A 250 -3.47 -2.43 9.96
N MET A 251 -4.59 -2.75 10.60
CA MET A 251 -4.63 -3.08 12.02
C MET A 251 -3.78 -4.31 12.34
N SER A 252 -3.72 -5.25 11.43
CA SER A 252 -2.92 -6.46 11.53
C SER A 252 -2.26 -6.74 10.18
N HIS A 253 -0.96 -6.83 10.15
CA HIS A 253 -0.21 -7.21 8.97
C HIS A 253 -0.50 -8.67 8.62
N GLY A 254 -0.92 -8.92 7.37
CA GLY A 254 -1.28 -10.27 6.93
C GLY A 254 -2.45 -10.89 7.67
N ARG A 255 -3.25 -10.10 8.41
CA ARG A 255 -4.39 -10.51 9.23
C ARG A 255 -4.04 -11.33 10.48
N TYR A 256 -2.76 -11.38 10.86
CA TYR A 256 -2.32 -12.10 12.04
C TYR A 256 -1.74 -11.12 13.05
N TYR A 257 -2.14 -11.30 14.29
CA TYR A 257 -1.65 -10.53 15.41
C TYR A 257 -1.13 -11.48 16.48
N TYR A 258 0.15 -11.44 16.73
CA TYR A 258 0.80 -12.26 17.72
C TYR A 258 1.98 -11.51 18.33
N GLY A 259 2.17 -11.71 19.58
CA GLY A 259 3.20 -11.04 20.37
C GLY A 259 2.62 -10.06 21.36
N ASP A 260 3.33 -9.87 22.46
CA ASP A 260 3.04 -8.82 23.40
C ASP A 260 3.51 -7.52 22.81
N HIS A 261 2.56 -6.66 22.58
CA HIS A 261 2.86 -5.36 22.06
C HIS A 261 3.31 -4.44 23.16
N THR A 262 3.97 -3.50 22.75
CA THR A 262 4.57 -2.46 23.51
C THR A 262 3.75 -1.19 23.45
N ASN A 263 4.16 -0.15 24.13
CA ASN A 263 3.58 1.18 24.00
C ASN A 263 4.38 2.04 23.00
N GLY A 264 5.07 1.36 22.07
CA GLY A 264 5.97 2.01 21.14
C GLY A 264 5.27 2.84 20.08
N ILE A 265 6.04 3.74 19.49
CA ILE A 265 5.62 4.66 18.43
C ILE A 265 6.57 4.49 17.26
N ALA A 266 6.00 4.50 16.05
CA ALA A 266 6.77 4.63 14.83
C ALA A 266 6.31 5.86 14.05
N TRP A 267 7.23 6.43 13.27
CA TRP A 267 6.94 7.49 12.33
C TRP A 267 7.66 7.25 11.01
N ARG A 268 7.14 7.83 9.95
CA ARG A 268 7.79 7.80 8.65
C ARG A 268 7.58 9.10 7.88
N LEU A 269 8.60 9.44 7.10
CA LEU A 269 8.59 10.53 6.13
C LEU A 269 8.63 9.94 4.73
N ILE A 270 7.79 10.46 3.86
CA ILE A 270 7.70 10.03 2.48
C ILE A 270 7.81 11.27 1.59
N SER A 271 8.62 11.17 0.54
CA SER A 271 8.59 12.08 -0.59
C SER A 271 8.39 11.28 -1.87
N GLN A 272 7.39 11.63 -2.66
CA GLN A 272 7.12 10.98 -3.94
C GLN A 272 6.60 11.94 -4.98
N GLY A 273 6.82 11.62 -6.22
CA GLY A 273 6.27 12.39 -7.32
C GLY A 273 7.10 12.29 -8.59
N GLU A 274 6.83 13.20 -9.51
CA GLU A 274 7.60 13.32 -10.75
C GLU A 274 7.75 14.79 -11.15
N MET A 275 8.82 15.08 -11.88
CA MET A 275 9.10 16.42 -12.41
C MET A 275 9.71 16.36 -13.79
N TYR A 276 9.45 17.37 -14.60
CA TYR A 276 10.09 17.54 -15.89
C TYR A 276 11.35 18.43 -15.78
N LEU A 277 12.43 18.00 -16.41
CA LEU A 277 13.62 18.79 -16.61
C LEU A 277 13.74 19.18 -18.10
N GLY A 278 13.30 20.38 -18.45
CA GLY A 278 13.16 20.78 -19.84
C GLY A 278 12.07 19.98 -20.59
N ASN A 279 12.28 19.77 -21.90
CA ASN A 279 11.25 19.13 -22.73
C ASN A 279 11.39 17.61 -22.86
N ASN A 280 12.57 17.09 -22.66
CA ASN A 280 12.93 15.72 -23.03
C ASN A 280 13.29 14.83 -21.84
N ILE A 281 13.28 15.35 -20.62
CA ILE A 281 13.63 14.56 -19.44
C ILE A 281 12.49 14.68 -18.44
N ILE A 282 12.11 13.53 -17.90
CA ILE A 282 11.23 13.43 -16.73
C ILE A 282 11.90 12.55 -15.69
N ILE A 283 11.73 12.89 -14.41
CA ILE A 283 12.29 12.13 -13.29
C ILE A 283 11.15 11.86 -12.31
N ALA A 284 10.91 10.57 -12.01
CA ALA A 284 10.09 10.19 -10.89
C ALA A 284 10.97 9.81 -9.69
N ASN A 285 10.44 10.01 -8.47
CA ASN A 285 11.14 9.74 -7.23
C ASN A 285 10.22 9.11 -6.19
N ALA A 286 10.78 8.27 -5.32
CA ALA A 286 10.21 7.83 -4.08
C ALA A 286 11.30 7.73 -3.03
N LEU A 287 11.11 8.38 -1.89
CA LEU A 287 11.95 8.29 -0.71
C LEU A 287 11.07 8.00 0.49
N VAL A 288 11.37 6.95 1.24
CA VAL A 288 10.69 6.61 2.49
C VAL A 288 11.74 6.44 3.57
N TYR A 289 11.62 7.19 4.64
CA TYR A 289 12.39 6.99 5.86
C TYR A 289 11.42 6.64 6.99
N SER A 290 11.67 5.54 7.68
CA SER A 290 10.84 5.06 8.78
C SER A 290 11.70 4.77 10.00
N HIS A 291 11.17 5.08 11.17
CA HIS A 291 11.81 4.83 12.46
C HIS A 291 10.74 4.40 13.48
N GLY A 292 11.09 3.48 14.34
CA GLY A 292 10.24 3.04 15.43
C GLY A 292 11.04 2.52 16.60
N GLU A 293 10.52 2.79 17.80
CA GLU A 293 11.08 2.33 19.05
C GLU A 293 10.03 1.53 19.81
N ASP A 294 10.46 0.42 20.42
CA ASP A 294 9.62 -0.43 21.26
C ASP A 294 8.32 -0.88 20.58
N ILE A 295 8.40 -1.26 19.30
CA ILE A 295 7.27 -1.76 18.51
C ILE A 295 7.29 -3.28 18.39
N TYR A 296 6.20 -3.86 17.89
CA TYR A 296 6.20 -5.23 17.39
C TYR A 296 6.61 -5.24 15.92
N SER A 297 7.70 -5.92 15.57
CA SER A 297 8.09 -6.19 14.19
C SER A 297 7.79 -7.64 13.83
N TYR A 298 7.19 -7.85 12.65
CA TYR A 298 6.92 -9.21 12.16
C TYR A 298 8.20 -9.99 11.83
N GLU A 299 9.30 -9.28 11.59
CA GLU A 299 10.60 -9.86 11.27
C GLU A 299 11.47 -10.11 12.51
N SER A 300 11.39 -9.25 13.53
CA SER A 300 12.27 -9.30 14.70
C SER A 300 11.54 -9.45 16.05
N GLY A 301 10.21 -9.52 16.04
CA GLY A 301 9.39 -9.79 17.22
C GLY A 301 9.01 -8.55 18.04
N ALA A 302 8.49 -8.80 19.24
CA ALA A 302 8.06 -7.75 20.18
C ALA A 302 9.25 -6.96 20.71
N HIS A 303 8.99 -5.72 21.18
CA HIS A 303 9.99 -4.81 21.76
C HIS A 303 11.18 -4.54 20.84
N SER A 304 10.92 -4.41 19.54
CA SER A 304 11.93 -4.11 18.54
C SER A 304 12.03 -2.63 18.26
N ASP A 305 13.26 -2.15 18.05
CA ASP A 305 13.54 -0.85 17.45
C ASP A 305 13.89 -1.06 15.97
N PHE A 306 13.58 -0.11 15.11
CA PHE A 306 14.00 -0.16 13.71
C PHE A 306 14.27 1.21 13.10
N ASP A 307 15.18 1.21 12.13
CA ASP A 307 15.45 2.30 11.19
C ASP A 307 15.41 1.77 9.77
N SER A 308 14.71 2.43 8.87
CA SER A 308 14.59 2.01 7.47
C SER A 308 14.64 3.20 6.52
N ILE A 309 15.40 3.05 5.45
CA ILE A 309 15.40 4.01 4.33
C ILE A 309 15.24 3.25 3.02
N ARG A 310 14.32 3.74 2.18
CA ARG A 310 14.10 3.26 0.82
C ARG A 310 14.13 4.43 -0.13
N THR A 311 14.90 4.30 -1.20
CA THR A 311 14.97 5.34 -2.22
C THR A 311 14.95 4.74 -3.61
N VAL A 312 14.07 5.29 -4.45
CA VAL A 312 13.96 4.91 -5.85
C VAL A 312 13.92 6.17 -6.69
N ILE A 313 14.73 6.22 -7.72
CA ILE A 313 14.73 7.30 -8.71
C ILE A 313 14.61 6.71 -10.11
N ARG A 314 13.78 7.33 -10.94
CA ARG A 314 13.47 6.86 -12.30
C ARG A 314 13.57 8.01 -13.30
N PRO A 315 14.78 8.41 -13.73
CA PRO A 315 14.96 9.32 -14.84
C PRO A 315 14.63 8.65 -16.17
N ALA A 316 14.01 9.39 -17.07
CA ALA A 316 13.69 8.93 -18.41
C ALA A 316 13.87 10.00 -19.45
N TRP A 317 14.33 9.61 -20.64
CA TRP A 317 14.39 10.42 -21.84
C TRP A 317 13.11 10.25 -22.66
N ILE A 318 12.44 11.35 -22.95
CA ILE A 318 11.24 11.43 -23.77
C ILE A 318 11.66 11.64 -25.22
N TRP A 319 11.52 10.60 -26.05
CA TRP A 319 11.78 10.70 -27.48
C TRP A 319 10.66 11.46 -28.19
N ASN A 320 9.45 11.13 -27.82
CA ASN A 320 8.20 11.77 -28.25
C ASN A 320 7.06 11.35 -27.29
N THR A 321 5.81 11.71 -27.58
CA THR A 321 4.64 11.38 -26.74
C THR A 321 4.41 9.86 -26.57
N TRP A 322 4.96 9.05 -27.49
CA TRP A 322 4.70 7.61 -27.57
C TRP A 322 5.87 6.74 -27.11
N ASN A 323 7.04 7.30 -26.95
CA ASN A 323 8.27 6.56 -26.67
C ASN A 323 9.11 7.21 -25.57
N GLN A 324 9.57 6.40 -24.66
CA GLN A 324 10.41 6.81 -23.55
C GLN A 324 11.43 5.73 -23.20
N THR A 325 12.66 6.12 -22.93
CA THR A 325 13.72 5.23 -22.43
C THR A 325 14.17 5.74 -21.07
N GLY A 326 14.24 4.89 -20.09
CA GLY A 326 14.63 5.28 -18.74
C GLY A 326 15.41 4.20 -18.00
N ILE A 327 15.89 4.60 -16.85
CA ILE A 327 16.52 3.73 -15.88
C ILE A 327 15.83 3.91 -14.53
N GLU A 328 15.58 2.80 -13.82
CA GLU A 328 15.17 2.85 -12.43
C GLU A 328 16.30 2.37 -11.55
N LEU A 329 16.65 3.16 -10.56
CA LEU A 329 17.66 2.85 -9.56
C LEU A 329 16.97 2.80 -8.20
N GLY A 330 17.03 1.64 -7.56
CA GLY A 330 16.48 1.40 -6.23
C GLY A 330 17.56 0.97 -5.25
N TRP A 331 17.47 1.46 -4.03
CA TRP A 331 18.30 1.05 -2.91
C TRP A 331 17.53 1.16 -1.61
N PHE A 332 17.71 0.17 -0.73
CA PHE A 332 17.19 0.27 0.62
C PHE A 332 18.17 -0.30 1.65
N LYS A 333 18.00 0.17 2.87
CA LYS A 333 18.62 -0.39 4.06
C LYS A 333 17.63 -0.33 5.22
N GLN A 334 17.53 -1.43 5.96
CA GLN A 334 16.81 -1.49 7.23
C GLN A 334 17.67 -2.17 8.28
N LYS A 335 17.56 -1.66 9.50
CA LYS A 335 18.20 -2.24 10.68
C LYS A 335 17.15 -2.38 11.76
N ASN A 336 16.97 -3.59 12.24
CA ASN A 336 16.15 -3.87 13.42
C ASN A 336 17.06 -4.23 14.61
N LYS A 337 16.59 -3.88 15.80
CA LYS A 337 17.22 -4.29 17.04
C LYS A 337 16.18 -5.02 17.88
N THR A 338 16.46 -6.26 18.21
CA THR A 338 15.56 -7.11 19.01
C THR A 338 15.53 -6.68 20.47
N GLN A 339 14.56 -7.17 21.24
CA GLN A 339 14.47 -6.97 22.68
C GLN A 339 15.75 -7.38 23.42
N GLN A 340 16.46 -8.39 22.93
CA GLN A 340 17.73 -8.87 23.50
C GLN A 340 18.93 -8.00 23.10
N GLY A 341 18.72 -6.96 22.30
CA GLY A 341 19.76 -6.06 21.84
C GLY A 341 20.54 -6.56 20.61
N ILE A 342 20.09 -7.64 19.96
CA ILE A 342 20.70 -8.16 18.73
C ILE A 342 20.29 -7.22 17.59
N SER A 343 21.28 -6.76 16.82
CA SER A 343 21.04 -6.00 15.59
C SER A 343 21.01 -6.93 14.39
N LEU A 344 20.01 -6.73 13.53
CA LEU A 344 19.80 -7.45 12.28
C LEU A 344 19.74 -6.43 11.14
N ASP A 345 20.52 -6.64 10.12
CA ASP A 345 20.62 -5.74 8.95
C ASP A 345 20.03 -6.40 7.69
N GLU A 346 19.34 -5.60 6.89
CA GLU A 346 18.85 -5.95 5.56
C GLU A 346 19.16 -4.83 4.59
N SER A 347 19.73 -5.16 3.43
CA SER A 347 19.96 -4.16 2.38
C SER A 347 20.11 -4.79 1.01
N ALA A 348 19.68 -4.06 -0.02
CA ALA A 348 19.80 -4.48 -1.40
C ALA A 348 19.78 -3.27 -2.35
N TYR A 349 20.15 -3.50 -3.61
CA TYR A 349 19.94 -2.54 -4.68
C TYR A 349 19.42 -3.20 -5.95
N LYS A 350 18.79 -2.40 -6.78
CA LYS A 350 18.26 -2.78 -8.09
C LYS A 350 18.58 -1.73 -9.14
N THR A 351 18.88 -2.19 -10.35
CA THR A 351 18.99 -1.36 -11.53
C THR A 351 18.14 -1.96 -12.65
N THR A 352 17.21 -1.17 -13.19
CA THR A 352 16.39 -1.56 -14.33
C THR A 352 16.55 -0.59 -15.46
N LEU A 353 17.01 -1.04 -16.63
CA LEU A 353 16.94 -0.29 -17.87
C LEU A 353 15.66 -0.66 -18.60
N TYR A 354 14.90 0.31 -19.09
CA TYR A 354 13.66 0.04 -19.79
C TYR A 354 13.43 0.95 -21.00
N HIS A 355 12.67 0.44 -21.96
CA HIS A 355 12.06 1.22 -23.03
C HIS A 355 10.56 1.01 -23.02
N ALA A 356 9.78 2.09 -23.04
CA ALA A 356 8.34 2.07 -22.97
C ALA A 356 7.68 2.66 -24.20
N PHE A 357 6.72 1.92 -24.75
CA PHE A 357 5.70 2.46 -25.65
C PHE A 357 4.48 2.81 -24.81
N LYS A 358 4.04 4.06 -24.87
CA LYS A 358 3.01 4.57 -23.96
C LYS A 358 2.22 5.71 -24.58
N VAL A 359 1.15 6.12 -23.91
CA VAL A 359 0.34 7.28 -24.29
C VAL A 359 0.58 8.39 -23.27
N GLY A 360 1.25 9.47 -23.71
CA GLY A 360 1.63 10.56 -22.82
C GLY A 360 3.02 10.36 -22.20
N THR A 361 3.52 11.39 -21.51
CA THR A 361 4.92 11.47 -21.06
C THR A 361 5.11 11.24 -19.55
N SER A 362 4.06 11.34 -18.74
CA SER A 362 4.14 11.08 -17.30
C SER A 362 4.57 9.64 -17.02
N ILE A 363 5.55 9.46 -16.14
CA ILE A 363 6.01 8.14 -15.69
C ILE A 363 4.97 7.49 -14.79
N LEU A 364 4.37 8.27 -13.88
CA LEU A 364 3.46 7.76 -12.86
C LEU A 364 2.02 7.63 -13.36
N GLY A 365 1.56 8.56 -14.21
CA GLY A 365 0.16 8.70 -14.60
C GLY A 365 -0.22 8.20 -15.99
N SER A 366 0.70 8.20 -16.98
CA SER A 366 0.32 7.91 -18.37
C SER A 366 0.24 6.42 -18.68
N ARG A 367 -0.96 5.96 -19.04
CA ARG A 367 -1.25 4.59 -19.51
C ARG A 367 -2.24 4.66 -20.70
N PRO A 368 -2.32 3.64 -21.58
CA PRO A 368 -1.60 2.35 -21.55
C PRO A 368 -0.11 2.46 -21.81
N GLU A 369 0.63 1.46 -21.32
CA GLU A 369 2.07 1.34 -21.47
C GLU A 369 2.48 -0.12 -21.71
N ILE A 370 3.44 -0.34 -22.64
CA ILE A 370 4.15 -1.61 -22.82
C ILE A 370 5.63 -1.33 -22.60
N ARG A 371 6.25 -1.98 -21.61
CA ARG A 371 7.66 -1.84 -21.27
C ARG A 371 8.46 -3.07 -21.61
N PHE A 372 9.59 -2.89 -22.27
CA PHE A 372 10.66 -3.87 -22.38
C PHE A 372 11.74 -3.49 -21.38
N TYR A 373 12.28 -4.44 -20.64
CA TYR A 373 13.23 -4.14 -19.57
C TYR A 373 14.32 -5.19 -19.39
N GLY A 374 15.43 -4.76 -18.81
CA GLY A 374 16.46 -5.61 -18.22
C GLY A 374 16.73 -5.14 -16.80
N THR A 375 16.68 -6.05 -15.84
CA THR A 375 16.80 -5.75 -14.41
C THR A 375 17.90 -6.60 -13.79
N TYR A 376 18.71 -5.95 -12.95
CA TYR A 376 19.66 -6.59 -12.07
C TYR A 376 19.36 -6.24 -10.62
N ILE A 377 19.24 -7.25 -9.77
CA ILE A 377 18.99 -7.12 -8.32
C ILE A 377 20.16 -7.77 -7.60
N ASN A 378 20.62 -7.15 -6.50
CA ASN A 378 21.65 -7.71 -5.63
C ASN A 378 21.29 -7.46 -4.16
N ILE A 379 21.29 -8.53 -3.36
CA ILE A 379 21.06 -8.53 -1.93
C ILE A 379 22.43 -8.43 -1.23
N LEU A 380 22.60 -7.40 -0.41
CA LEU A 380 23.86 -7.12 0.30
C LEU A 380 23.87 -7.73 1.69
N ASP A 381 22.84 -7.40 2.50
CA ASP A 381 22.60 -7.92 3.83
C ASP A 381 21.22 -8.59 3.85
N ASN A 382 21.08 -9.73 4.55
CA ASN A 382 19.86 -10.54 4.53
C ASN A 382 19.66 -11.25 5.87
N GLU A 383 19.52 -10.48 6.95
CA GLU A 383 19.39 -11.03 8.30
C GLU A 383 17.95 -10.94 8.83
N LEU A 384 17.06 -10.18 8.15
CA LEU A 384 15.69 -9.96 8.58
C LEU A 384 14.69 -10.78 7.79
N SER A 385 14.66 -10.65 6.47
CA SER A 385 13.68 -11.34 5.63
C SER A 385 14.04 -12.79 5.32
N ASN A 386 15.32 -13.15 5.46
CA ASN A 386 15.89 -14.43 5.00
C ASN A 386 15.52 -14.72 3.52
N PHE A 387 15.35 -13.67 2.73
CA PHE A 387 15.01 -13.82 1.33
C PHE A 387 16.19 -14.38 0.54
N ASN A 388 15.95 -15.41 -0.24
CA ASN A 388 16.92 -15.96 -1.18
C ASN A 388 16.25 -16.23 -2.51
N PHE A 389 16.98 -16.08 -3.61
CA PHE A 389 16.57 -16.62 -4.88
C PHE A 389 16.57 -18.16 -4.82
N ASN A 390 15.81 -18.82 -5.70
CA ASN A 390 15.61 -20.28 -5.63
C ASN A 390 16.89 -21.10 -5.72
N ASP A 391 17.94 -20.56 -6.31
CA ASP A 391 19.29 -21.18 -6.37
C ASP A 391 20.21 -20.78 -5.20
N ASN A 392 19.67 -20.11 -4.18
CA ASN A 392 20.40 -19.52 -3.06
C ASN A 392 21.43 -18.47 -3.47
N SER A 393 21.34 -17.90 -4.66
CA SER A 393 22.15 -16.74 -5.06
C SER A 393 21.70 -15.47 -4.31
N LYS A 394 22.57 -14.47 -4.29
CA LYS A 394 22.27 -13.14 -3.75
C LYS A 394 21.95 -12.12 -4.84
N ASP A 395 22.05 -12.51 -6.08
CA ASP A 395 21.81 -11.63 -7.23
C ASP A 395 21.10 -12.36 -8.34
N GLU A 396 20.34 -11.60 -9.11
CA GLU A 396 19.61 -12.07 -10.27
C GLU A 396 19.60 -11.03 -11.38
N PHE A 397 19.75 -11.50 -12.63
CA PHE A 397 19.47 -10.75 -13.83
C PHE A 397 18.25 -11.33 -14.55
N MET A 398 17.31 -10.46 -14.88
CA MET A 398 16.13 -10.82 -15.68
C MET A 398 15.89 -9.81 -16.79
N ALA A 399 15.29 -10.28 -17.88
CA ALA A 399 14.79 -9.43 -18.96
C ALA A 399 13.33 -9.81 -19.24
N GLY A 400 12.52 -8.84 -19.60
CA GLY A 400 11.10 -9.11 -19.78
C GLY A 400 10.34 -8.01 -20.50
N VAL A 401 9.04 -8.24 -20.59
CA VAL A 401 8.06 -7.31 -21.13
C VAL A 401 6.83 -7.27 -20.23
N GLN A 402 6.28 -6.07 -20.04
CA GLN A 402 5.09 -5.87 -19.22
C GLN A 402 4.14 -4.89 -19.90
N ALA A 403 2.85 -5.18 -19.84
CA ALA A 403 1.78 -4.28 -20.21
C ALA A 403 1.04 -3.78 -18.97
N GLU A 404 0.68 -2.50 -18.96
CA GLU A 404 -0.09 -1.90 -17.89
C GLU A 404 -1.11 -0.91 -18.46
N VAL A 405 -2.35 -1.01 -18.02
CA VAL A 405 -3.43 -0.14 -18.46
C VAL A 405 -4.46 0.12 -17.37
N TRP A 406 -4.92 1.36 -17.30
CA TRP A 406 -6.14 1.79 -16.61
C TRP A 406 -6.88 2.83 -17.46
N TRP A 407 -8.18 2.93 -17.27
CA TRP A 407 -9.07 3.86 -17.99
C TRP A 407 -10.25 4.30 -17.12
#